data_7cd3ae5f5d92737578eb97ec3a029696
#
_entry.id   7cd3ae5f5d92737578eb97ec3a029696
#
_cell.length_a   1.000
_cell.length_b   1.000
_cell.length_c   1.000
_cell.angle_alpha   90.00
_cell.angle_beta   90.00
_cell.angle_gamma   90.00
#
_symmetry.space_group_name_H-M   'P 1'
#
loop_
_entity.id
_entity.type
_entity.pdbx_description
1 polymer ?
#
loop_
_entity_poly.entity_id
_entity_poly.type
_entity_poly.pdbx_seq_one_letter_code
_entity_poly.pdbx_strand_id
1 'polypeptide(L)'
;MNSAHIATLVPNADDLLMLTNEEQGRLVLRLLVAHDSPQNPVAHSNVFSRSNDYADPPKYGGRQREVDEALMGAWSWLENNGYLAKAPSSGGGNWFFVTRAGKQLGSHEDATAYRKADLLPRERIHSALAEKVYAAFLRGHYDTAIFQAFLEIEVAVRDAGGFPQDLIGEKLMRVAFATARNGQRGPLTDTNLPLGEQEAMSHLFAGAFGLYRNSTAHRYVPTDPQEAAEVIVFGSQLRRIVDRLKSQTPGRAKP
;
A
#
# COMPACT_ATOMS: atom_id res chain seq x y z
N MET A 1 2.22 10.00 30.41
CA MET A 1 1.30 9.20 29.61
C MET A 1 1.84 9.16 28.19
N ASN A 2 2.26 8.00 27.69
CA ASN A 2 2.69 7.87 26.31
C ASN A 2 1.46 8.09 25.40
N SER A 3 1.35 9.29 24.81
CA SER A 3 0.36 9.57 23.80
C SER A 3 0.70 8.68 22.59
N ALA A 4 -0.20 7.77 22.22
CA ALA A 4 -0.03 7.04 21.00
C ALA A 4 -0.06 8.04 19.85
N HIS A 5 1.02 8.13 19.14
CA HIS A 5 1.20 9.09 18.05
C HIS A 5 0.77 8.45 16.74
N ILE A 6 0.20 9.24 15.82
CA ILE A 6 -0.24 8.73 14.51
C ILE A 6 0.89 8.01 13.74
N ALA A 7 2.15 8.41 13.96
CA ALA A 7 3.31 7.74 13.37
C ALA A 7 3.53 6.29 13.84
N THR A 8 2.91 5.86 14.95
CA THR A 8 2.92 4.45 15.35
C THR A 8 2.00 3.62 14.47
N LEU A 9 1.04 4.26 13.80
CA LEU A 9 0.06 3.67 12.91
C LEU A 9 0.51 3.65 11.47
N VAL A 10 1.00 4.78 11.01
CA VAL A 10 1.48 5.00 9.66
C VAL A 10 2.83 5.71 9.76
N PRO A 11 3.94 4.96 9.83
CA PRO A 11 5.27 5.54 10.03
C PRO A 11 5.77 6.38 8.86
N ASN A 12 5.27 6.13 7.65
CA ASN A 12 5.70 6.80 6.43
C ASN A 12 4.77 7.96 6.08
N ALA A 13 5.35 9.16 5.85
CA ALA A 13 4.60 10.35 5.51
C ALA A 13 3.84 10.21 4.18
N ASP A 14 4.45 9.63 3.14
CA ASP A 14 3.82 9.49 1.83
C ASP A 14 2.57 8.61 1.92
N ASP A 15 2.63 7.54 2.71
CA ASP A 15 1.50 6.63 2.91
C ASP A 15 0.34 7.33 3.61
N LEU A 16 0.65 8.17 4.61
CA LEU A 16 -0.37 8.96 5.30
C LEU A 16 -0.99 10.01 4.38
N LEU A 17 -0.18 10.71 3.60
CA LEU A 17 -0.64 11.76 2.70
C LEU A 17 -1.42 11.24 1.49
N MET A 18 -1.27 9.96 1.13
CA MET A 18 -2.08 9.29 0.11
C MET A 18 -3.50 8.95 0.58
N LEU A 19 -3.74 8.95 1.89
CA LEU A 19 -5.07 8.69 2.45
C LEU A 19 -5.96 9.92 2.31
N THR A 20 -7.25 9.69 2.12
CA THR A 20 -8.27 10.75 2.13
C THR A 20 -8.47 11.31 3.55
N ASN A 21 -9.07 12.50 3.68
CA ASN A 21 -9.42 13.07 4.98
C ASN A 21 -10.30 12.13 5.83
N GLU A 22 -11.18 11.35 5.21
CA GLU A 22 -11.97 10.34 5.88
C GLU A 22 -11.11 9.22 6.46
N GLU A 23 -10.21 8.67 5.65
CA GLU A 23 -9.32 7.57 6.06
C GLU A 23 -8.38 8.01 7.17
N GLN A 24 -7.77 9.18 7.04
CA GLN A 24 -6.95 9.80 8.08
C GLN A 24 -7.76 10.08 9.34
N GLY A 25 -8.99 10.60 9.18
CA GLY A 25 -9.93 10.86 10.29
C GLY A 25 -10.26 9.58 11.05
N ARG A 26 -10.50 8.49 10.37
CA ARG A 26 -10.73 7.18 11.01
C ARG A 26 -9.53 6.71 11.83
N LEU A 27 -8.29 6.92 11.33
CA LEU A 27 -7.07 6.61 12.08
C LEU A 27 -6.95 7.47 13.35
N VAL A 28 -7.18 8.79 13.22
CA VAL A 28 -7.19 9.72 14.35
C VAL A 28 -8.25 9.30 15.39
N LEU A 29 -9.45 8.99 14.95
CA LEU A 29 -10.54 8.60 15.82
C LEU A 29 -10.23 7.33 16.62
N ARG A 30 -9.57 6.36 16.02
CA ARG A 30 -9.11 5.14 16.74
C ARG A 30 -8.14 5.47 17.85
N LEU A 31 -7.15 6.33 17.59
CA LEU A 31 -6.24 6.78 18.63
C LEU A 31 -6.99 7.42 19.78
N LEU A 32 -7.96 8.28 19.43
CA LEU A 32 -8.77 8.97 20.43
C LEU A 32 -9.62 8.01 21.25
N VAL A 33 -10.25 7.03 20.61
CA VAL A 33 -11.09 6.02 21.31
C VAL A 33 -10.24 5.09 22.17
N ALA A 34 -9.07 4.68 21.69
CA ALA A 34 -8.15 3.82 22.47
C ALA A 34 -7.63 4.53 23.74
N HIS A 35 -7.60 5.87 23.74
CA HIS A 35 -7.13 6.71 24.85
C HIS A 35 -8.26 7.47 25.55
N ASP A 36 -9.52 7.19 25.17
CA ASP A 36 -10.69 7.92 25.69
C ASP A 36 -10.83 7.69 27.20
N SER A 37 -10.58 8.75 27.94
CA SER A 37 -11.00 8.84 29.33
C SER A 37 -12.23 9.79 29.37
N PRO A 38 -13.33 9.37 29.95
CA PRO A 38 -14.54 10.21 30.06
C PRO A 38 -14.28 11.58 30.72
N GLN A 39 -13.15 11.71 31.40
CA GLN A 39 -12.78 12.89 32.19
C GLN A 39 -11.77 13.81 31.49
N ASN A 40 -11.19 13.41 30.37
CA ASN A 40 -10.16 14.20 29.68
C ASN A 40 -10.60 14.54 28.25
N PRO A 41 -11.10 15.76 28.00
CA PRO A 41 -11.28 16.24 26.64
C PRO A 41 -9.94 16.29 25.92
N VAL A 42 -9.96 16.05 24.63
CA VAL A 42 -8.77 16.01 23.76
C VAL A 42 -8.67 17.28 22.94
N ALA A 43 -7.45 17.74 22.71
CA ALA A 43 -7.16 18.80 21.75
C ALA A 43 -6.38 18.21 20.56
N HIS A 44 -6.54 18.79 19.36
CA HIS A 44 -5.76 18.36 18.20
C HIS A 44 -4.25 18.41 18.47
N SER A 45 -3.78 19.39 19.27
CA SER A 45 -2.40 19.49 19.70
C SER A 45 -1.89 18.25 20.44
N ASN A 46 -2.72 17.54 21.16
CA ASN A 46 -2.35 16.33 21.90
C ASN A 46 -2.14 15.12 20.98
N VAL A 47 -2.69 15.17 19.77
CA VAL A 47 -2.65 14.06 18.79
C VAL A 47 -1.58 14.29 17.74
N PHE A 48 -1.38 15.54 17.34
CA PHE A 48 -0.52 15.93 16.21
C PHE A 48 0.77 16.61 16.65
N SER A 49 0.76 17.27 17.84
CA SER A 49 1.92 18.02 18.29
C SER A 49 3.12 17.16 18.53
N ARG A 50 4.26 17.74 18.18
CA ARG A 50 5.56 17.41 18.78
C ARG A 50 5.36 17.32 20.28
N SER A 51 5.86 16.28 20.92
CA SER A 51 6.09 16.35 22.36
C SER A 51 6.79 17.70 22.61
N ASN A 52 6.38 18.43 23.64
CA ASN A 52 7.08 19.65 24.08
C ASN A 52 8.55 19.39 24.45
N ASP A 53 9.01 18.19 24.25
CA ASP A 53 10.37 17.75 24.46
C ASP A 53 11.18 18.11 23.21
N TYR A 54 11.93 19.21 23.29
CA TYR A 54 12.87 19.63 22.25
C TYR A 54 13.91 18.56 21.87
N ALA A 55 13.94 17.45 22.59
CA ALA A 55 14.81 16.31 22.38
C ALA A 55 14.24 15.28 21.38
N ASP A 56 12.94 15.31 21.08
CA ASP A 56 12.30 14.30 20.21
C ASP A 56 12.21 14.83 18.78
N PRO A 57 12.91 14.21 17.81
CA PRO A 57 12.87 14.67 16.43
C PRO A 57 11.44 14.54 15.85
N PRO A 58 11.09 15.35 14.83
CA PRO A 58 9.81 15.23 14.16
C PRO A 58 9.61 13.81 13.64
N LYS A 59 8.48 13.19 13.94
CA LYS A 59 8.19 11.78 13.58
C LYS A 59 8.23 11.54 12.07
N TYR A 60 7.88 12.54 11.28
CA TYR A 60 7.89 12.51 9.81
C TYR A 60 9.01 13.35 9.17
N GLY A 61 10.03 13.72 9.94
CA GLY A 61 11.18 14.46 9.44
C GLY A 61 10.81 15.76 8.72
N GLY A 62 11.38 15.99 7.55
CA GLY A 62 11.12 17.19 6.74
C GLY A 62 9.68 17.33 6.21
N ARG A 63 8.88 16.24 6.23
CA ARG A 63 7.49 16.23 5.78
C ARG A 63 6.48 16.51 6.91
N GLN A 64 6.96 16.77 8.14
CA GLN A 64 6.08 16.95 9.31
C GLN A 64 4.99 18.01 9.08
N ARG A 65 5.33 19.14 8.46
CA ARG A 65 4.36 20.21 8.21
C ARG A 65 3.22 19.76 7.28
N GLU A 66 3.53 19.05 6.20
CA GLU A 66 2.52 18.55 5.26
C GLU A 66 1.58 17.56 5.94
N VAL A 67 2.15 16.69 6.79
CA VAL A 67 1.38 15.73 7.57
C VAL A 67 0.49 16.44 8.58
N ASP A 68 0.97 17.45 9.28
CA ASP A 68 0.18 18.23 10.25
C ASP A 68 -1.01 18.94 9.54
N GLU A 69 -0.78 19.52 8.36
CA GLU A 69 -1.83 20.15 7.56
C GLU A 69 -2.89 19.12 7.10
N ALA A 70 -2.48 17.94 6.65
CA ALA A 70 -3.38 16.85 6.25
C ALA A 70 -4.21 16.34 7.44
N LEU A 71 -3.57 16.13 8.58
CA LEU A 71 -4.25 15.68 9.81
C LEU A 71 -5.23 16.72 10.36
N MET A 72 -4.98 18.02 10.16
CA MET A 72 -5.96 19.08 10.47
C MET A 72 -7.17 19.02 9.55
N GLY A 73 -6.97 18.67 8.26
CA GLY A 73 -8.07 18.39 7.34
C GLY A 73 -8.93 17.21 7.80
N ALA A 74 -8.26 16.14 8.24
CA ALA A 74 -8.91 14.95 8.80
C ALA A 74 -9.69 15.27 10.11
N TRP A 75 -9.13 16.11 10.98
CA TRP A 75 -9.82 16.57 12.18
C TRP A 75 -11.07 17.37 11.84
N SER A 76 -10.98 18.31 10.91
CA SER A 76 -12.13 19.08 10.44
C SER A 76 -13.20 18.18 9.82
N TRP A 77 -12.80 17.11 9.12
CA TRP A 77 -13.74 16.11 8.62
C TRP A 77 -14.48 15.41 9.77
N LEU A 78 -13.78 15.02 10.83
CA LEU A 78 -14.39 14.41 12.02
C LEU A 78 -15.40 15.34 12.73
N GLU A 79 -15.09 16.63 12.85
CA GLU A 79 -16.00 17.63 13.42
C GLU A 79 -17.23 17.80 12.56
N ASN A 80 -17.05 18.02 11.24
CA ASN A 80 -18.15 18.26 10.30
C ASN A 80 -19.11 17.07 10.19
N ASN A 81 -18.62 15.85 10.44
CA ASN A 81 -19.46 14.64 10.43
C ASN A 81 -19.99 14.25 11.83
N GLY A 82 -19.76 15.09 12.83
CA GLY A 82 -20.29 14.89 14.18
C GLY A 82 -19.64 13.75 14.97
N TYR A 83 -18.46 13.28 14.58
CA TYR A 83 -17.68 12.27 15.30
C TYR A 83 -16.90 12.87 16.46
N LEU A 84 -16.52 14.14 16.35
CA LEU A 84 -15.98 14.98 17.41
C LEU A 84 -16.93 16.14 17.69
N ALA A 85 -17.02 16.55 18.94
CA ALA A 85 -17.76 17.75 19.34
C ALA A 85 -16.98 18.53 20.40
N LYS A 86 -17.21 19.86 20.43
CA LYS A 86 -16.58 20.73 21.43
C LYS A 86 -17.03 20.35 22.84
N ALA A 87 -16.08 20.28 23.76
CA ALA A 87 -16.36 19.96 25.15
C ALA A 87 -17.08 21.13 25.85
N PRO A 88 -18.23 20.88 26.50
CA PRO A 88 -19.08 21.95 27.09
C PRO A 88 -18.38 22.73 28.21
N SER A 89 -17.46 22.11 28.92
CA SER A 89 -16.86 22.62 30.16
C SER A 89 -15.51 23.33 29.99
N SER A 90 -15.05 23.53 28.78
CA SER A 90 -13.65 23.95 28.54
C SER A 90 -13.42 25.44 28.32
N GLY A 91 -14.27 26.32 28.83
CA GLY A 91 -13.99 27.75 28.93
C GLY A 91 -13.49 28.45 27.64
N GLY A 92 -13.96 28.04 26.47
CA GLY A 92 -13.58 28.63 25.18
C GLY A 92 -12.31 28.06 24.55
N GLY A 93 -11.72 27.00 25.12
CA GLY A 93 -10.55 26.32 24.54
C GLY A 93 -10.90 25.36 23.39
N ASN A 94 -9.90 25.00 22.60
CA ASN A 94 -10.01 24.00 21.50
C ASN A 94 -9.99 22.56 22.06
N TRP A 95 -10.95 22.28 22.97
CA TRP A 95 -11.11 20.98 23.58
C TRP A 95 -12.32 20.26 22.98
N PHE A 96 -12.16 18.98 22.71
CA PHE A 96 -13.14 18.14 22.06
C PHE A 96 -13.36 16.84 22.84
N PHE A 97 -14.48 16.20 22.59
CA PHE A 97 -14.73 14.84 23.03
C PHE A 97 -15.20 13.99 21.84
N VAL A 98 -14.94 12.70 21.92
CA VAL A 98 -15.42 11.73 20.94
C VAL A 98 -16.90 11.48 21.19
N THR A 99 -17.75 11.76 20.22
CA THR A 99 -19.19 11.57 20.34
C THR A 99 -19.56 10.07 20.38
N ARG A 100 -20.84 9.75 20.69
CA ARG A 100 -21.31 8.36 20.60
C ARG A 100 -21.11 7.76 19.21
N ALA A 101 -21.40 8.52 18.15
CA ALA A 101 -21.18 8.10 16.78
C ALA A 101 -19.68 7.89 16.48
N GLY A 102 -18.82 8.79 17.00
CA GLY A 102 -17.38 8.65 16.91
C GLY A 102 -16.87 7.39 17.62
N LYS A 103 -17.37 7.11 18.83
CA LYS A 103 -16.98 5.88 19.55
C LYS A 103 -17.40 4.63 18.79
N GLN A 104 -18.58 4.61 18.20
CA GLN A 104 -19.04 3.51 17.39
C GLN A 104 -18.16 3.31 16.15
N LEU A 105 -17.81 4.40 15.44
CA LEU A 105 -16.95 4.33 14.26
C LEU A 105 -15.51 3.93 14.62
N GLY A 106 -14.95 4.45 15.72
CA GLY A 106 -13.58 4.17 16.14
C GLY A 106 -13.40 2.81 16.83
N SER A 107 -14.47 2.22 17.37
CA SER A 107 -14.45 0.89 18.00
C SER A 107 -14.73 -0.25 17.02
N HIS A 108 -15.33 0.04 15.85
CA HIS A 108 -15.49 -0.98 14.82
C HIS A 108 -14.12 -1.44 14.30
N GLU A 109 -13.90 -2.72 14.42
CA GLU A 109 -12.75 -3.53 14.13
C GLU A 109 -12.02 -3.19 12.82
N ASP A 110 -11.20 -2.14 12.86
CA ASP A 110 -10.09 -2.04 11.96
C ASP A 110 -8.73 -2.13 12.71
N ALA A 111 -8.68 -2.93 13.79
CA ALA A 111 -7.41 -3.44 14.31
C ALA A 111 -6.56 -4.13 13.22
N THR A 112 -7.20 -4.51 12.12
CA THR A 112 -6.58 -5.03 10.91
C THR A 112 -5.79 -4.00 10.11
N ALA A 113 -6.14 -2.69 10.11
CA ALA A 113 -5.36 -1.70 9.36
C ALA A 113 -3.94 -1.52 9.90
N TYR A 114 -3.76 -1.68 11.21
CA TYR A 114 -2.43 -1.68 11.85
C TYR A 114 -1.58 -2.87 11.44
N ARG A 115 -2.17 -4.06 11.53
CA ARG A 115 -1.50 -5.28 11.07
C ARG A 115 -1.24 -5.26 9.57
N LYS A 116 -2.02 -4.49 8.80
CA LYS A 116 -1.85 -4.37 7.35
C LYS A 116 -0.54 -3.70 6.95
N ALA A 117 -0.21 -2.56 7.55
CA ALA A 117 1.06 -1.87 7.28
C ALA A 117 2.26 -2.73 7.71
N ASP A 118 2.14 -3.46 8.85
CA ASP A 118 3.16 -4.39 9.33
C ASP A 118 3.28 -5.63 8.43
N LEU A 119 2.15 -6.11 7.87
CA LEU A 119 2.14 -7.25 6.95
C LEU A 119 2.82 -6.94 5.61
N LEU A 120 2.70 -5.70 5.12
CA LEU A 120 3.24 -5.28 3.84
C LEU A 120 4.15 -4.05 4.00
N PRO A 121 5.36 -4.19 4.57
CA PRO A 121 6.31 -3.08 4.67
C PRO A 121 6.63 -2.51 3.28
N ARG A 122 6.47 -1.19 3.13
CA ARG A 122 6.61 -0.51 1.83
C ARG A 122 7.99 -0.74 1.19
N GLU A 123 9.03 -0.81 2.00
CA GLU A 123 10.41 -1.07 1.57
C GLU A 123 10.61 -2.46 0.95
N ARG A 124 9.69 -3.41 1.17
CA ARG A 124 9.70 -4.73 0.52
C ARG A 124 9.04 -4.71 -0.85
N ILE A 125 8.24 -3.70 -1.13
CA ILE A 125 7.53 -3.56 -2.39
C ILE A 125 8.43 -2.84 -3.40
N HIS A 126 8.42 -3.32 -4.64
CA HIS A 126 9.07 -2.60 -5.74
C HIS A 126 8.44 -1.21 -5.92
N SER A 127 9.23 -0.15 -6.09
CA SER A 127 8.75 1.24 -6.14
C SER A 127 7.60 1.45 -7.15
N ALA A 128 7.72 0.89 -8.36
CA ALA A 128 6.67 0.99 -9.37
C ALA A 128 5.34 0.32 -8.96
N LEU A 129 5.36 -0.65 -8.05
CA LEU A 129 4.16 -1.30 -7.54
C LEU A 129 3.60 -0.53 -6.34
N ALA A 130 4.48 0.01 -5.48
CA ALA A 130 4.10 0.61 -4.22
C ALA A 130 3.07 1.73 -4.39
N GLU A 131 3.25 2.62 -5.36
CA GLU A 131 2.35 3.75 -5.61
C GLU A 131 0.89 3.33 -5.88
N LYS A 132 0.70 2.20 -6.59
CA LYS A 132 -0.64 1.78 -7.03
C LYS A 132 -1.26 0.73 -6.12
N VAL A 133 -0.45 -0.11 -5.51
CA VAL A 133 -0.87 -1.29 -4.76
C VAL A 133 -1.11 -0.98 -3.28
N TYR A 134 -0.25 -0.14 -2.68
CA TYR A 134 -0.23 0.04 -1.24
C TYR A 134 -1.53 0.65 -0.70
N ALA A 135 -2.05 1.66 -1.37
CA ALA A 135 -3.31 2.30 -0.97
C ALA A 135 -4.51 1.33 -1.01
N ALA A 136 -4.59 0.48 -2.05
CA ALA A 136 -5.64 -0.53 -2.14
C ALA A 136 -5.50 -1.58 -1.03
N PHE A 137 -4.28 -2.00 -0.72
CA PHE A 137 -3.99 -2.95 0.35
C PHE A 137 -4.40 -2.42 1.73
N LEU A 138 -4.02 -1.17 2.07
CA LEU A 138 -4.41 -0.54 3.34
C LEU A 138 -5.93 -0.41 3.50
N ARG A 139 -6.65 -0.15 2.41
CA ARG A 139 -8.12 -0.10 2.39
C ARG A 139 -8.77 -1.47 2.54
N GLY A 140 -8.01 -2.55 2.48
CA GLY A 140 -8.54 -3.92 2.53
C GLY A 140 -9.07 -4.45 1.20
N HIS A 141 -8.79 -3.75 0.10
CA HIS A 141 -9.10 -4.21 -1.26
C HIS A 141 -7.97 -5.12 -1.76
N TYR A 142 -7.82 -6.29 -1.15
CA TYR A 142 -6.67 -7.17 -1.36
C TYR A 142 -6.63 -7.76 -2.76
N ASP A 143 -7.76 -8.20 -3.27
CA ASP A 143 -7.93 -8.68 -4.64
C ASP A 143 -7.53 -7.61 -5.67
N THR A 144 -7.98 -6.39 -5.46
CA THR A 144 -7.62 -5.23 -6.29
C THR A 144 -6.12 -4.93 -6.19
N ALA A 145 -5.52 -5.00 -5.00
CA ALA A 145 -4.11 -4.77 -4.81
C ALA A 145 -3.25 -5.82 -5.54
N ILE A 146 -3.61 -7.10 -5.43
CA ILE A 146 -2.96 -8.20 -6.16
C ILE A 146 -3.10 -7.99 -7.67
N PHE A 147 -4.32 -7.74 -8.15
CA PHE A 147 -4.57 -7.50 -9.57
C PHE A 147 -3.71 -6.36 -10.13
N GLN A 148 -3.66 -5.23 -9.42
CA GLN A 148 -2.85 -4.08 -9.80
C GLN A 148 -1.35 -4.41 -9.82
N ALA A 149 -0.85 -5.18 -8.83
CA ALA A 149 0.54 -5.61 -8.81
C ALA A 149 0.89 -6.40 -10.07
N PHE A 150 0.07 -7.38 -10.44
CA PHE A 150 0.31 -8.20 -11.63
C PHE A 150 0.09 -7.44 -12.93
N LEU A 151 -0.83 -6.47 -12.98
CA LEU A 151 -1.02 -5.59 -14.13
C LEU A 151 0.25 -4.74 -14.39
N GLU A 152 0.88 -4.19 -13.36
CA GLU A 152 2.12 -3.43 -13.50
C GLU A 152 3.29 -4.29 -13.99
N ILE A 153 3.36 -5.55 -13.56
CA ILE A 153 4.36 -6.50 -14.06
C ILE A 153 4.06 -6.83 -15.54
N GLU A 154 2.79 -7.02 -15.90
CA GLU A 154 2.37 -7.26 -17.28
C GLU A 154 2.79 -6.12 -18.20
N VAL A 155 2.55 -4.88 -17.78
CA VAL A 155 2.99 -3.68 -18.52
C VAL A 155 4.51 -3.68 -18.67
N ALA A 156 5.25 -3.96 -17.60
CA ALA A 156 6.71 -3.99 -17.65
C ALA A 156 7.27 -5.06 -18.59
N VAL A 157 6.69 -6.26 -18.59
CA VAL A 157 7.06 -7.36 -19.51
C VAL A 157 6.76 -6.97 -20.95
N ARG A 158 5.58 -6.38 -21.20
CA ARG A 158 5.17 -5.92 -22.54
C ARG A 158 6.14 -4.87 -23.07
N ASP A 159 6.46 -3.87 -22.27
CA ASP A 159 7.36 -2.79 -22.64
C ASP A 159 8.79 -3.30 -22.87
N ALA A 160 9.29 -4.19 -21.99
CA ALA A 160 10.64 -4.74 -22.10
C ALA A 160 10.79 -5.64 -23.32
N GLY A 161 9.74 -6.38 -23.69
CA GLY A 161 9.75 -7.29 -24.85
C GLY A 161 9.30 -6.65 -26.16
N GLY A 162 8.75 -5.43 -26.12
CA GLY A 162 8.20 -4.74 -27.31
C GLY A 162 6.95 -5.43 -27.86
N PHE A 163 6.08 -5.96 -26.99
CA PHE A 163 4.88 -6.68 -27.39
C PHE A 163 3.68 -5.76 -27.61
N PRO A 164 2.72 -6.17 -28.48
CA PRO A 164 1.51 -5.41 -28.71
C PRO A 164 0.58 -5.43 -27.50
N GLN A 165 -0.37 -4.47 -27.45
CA GLN A 165 -1.25 -4.25 -26.29
C GLN A 165 -2.27 -5.38 -26.07
N ASP A 166 -2.64 -6.10 -27.11
CA ASP A 166 -3.59 -7.21 -27.05
C ASP A 166 -2.99 -8.54 -26.55
N LEU A 167 -1.66 -8.62 -26.47
CA LEU A 167 -0.99 -9.77 -25.86
C LEU A 167 -0.90 -9.58 -24.34
N ILE A 168 -1.68 -10.36 -23.60
CA ILE A 168 -1.89 -10.19 -22.16
C ILE A 168 -1.77 -11.50 -21.37
N GLY A 169 -1.58 -11.37 -20.06
CA GLY A 169 -1.67 -12.47 -19.09
C GLY A 169 -0.66 -13.58 -19.32
N GLU A 170 -1.10 -14.82 -19.08
CA GLU A 170 -0.27 -16.01 -19.22
C GLU A 170 0.33 -16.16 -20.62
N LYS A 171 -0.44 -15.81 -21.67
CA LYS A 171 0.04 -15.90 -23.07
C LYS A 171 1.24 -14.98 -23.30
N LEU A 172 1.17 -13.75 -22.79
CA LEU A 172 2.32 -12.82 -22.85
C LEU A 172 3.53 -13.42 -22.16
N MET A 173 3.37 -13.98 -20.96
CA MET A 173 4.48 -14.57 -20.20
C MET A 173 5.13 -15.73 -20.94
N ARG A 174 4.33 -16.62 -21.51
CA ARG A 174 4.84 -17.75 -22.30
C ARG A 174 5.64 -17.31 -23.52
N VAL A 175 5.24 -16.25 -24.20
CA VAL A 175 5.96 -15.72 -25.35
C VAL A 175 7.21 -14.96 -24.89
N ALA A 176 7.10 -14.14 -23.87
CA ALA A 176 8.20 -13.29 -23.36
C ALA A 176 9.40 -14.12 -22.85
N PHE A 177 9.12 -15.25 -22.19
CA PHE A 177 10.11 -16.14 -21.58
C PHE A 177 10.21 -17.49 -22.30
N ALA A 178 9.82 -17.57 -23.58
CA ALA A 178 9.91 -18.81 -24.36
C ALA A 178 11.36 -19.28 -24.48
N THR A 179 11.58 -20.60 -24.35
CA THR A 179 12.91 -21.21 -24.50
C THR A 179 13.12 -21.79 -25.91
N ALA A 180 14.35 -22.11 -26.25
CA ALA A 180 14.68 -22.71 -27.56
C ALA A 180 13.94 -24.04 -27.81
N ARG A 181 13.56 -24.79 -26.77
CA ARG A 181 12.77 -26.04 -26.91
C ARG A 181 11.36 -25.78 -27.45
N ASN A 182 10.81 -24.61 -27.17
CA ASN A 182 9.46 -24.25 -27.59
C ASN A 182 9.45 -23.48 -28.94
N GLY A 183 10.54 -23.54 -29.69
CA GLY A 183 10.68 -22.84 -30.95
C GLY A 183 11.57 -21.58 -30.85
N GLN A 184 11.02 -20.42 -31.14
CA GLN A 184 11.77 -19.17 -31.05
C GLN A 184 11.88 -18.68 -29.60
N ARG A 185 13.11 -18.31 -29.18
CA ARG A 185 13.32 -17.72 -27.85
C ARG A 185 12.57 -16.41 -27.66
N GLY A 186 12.01 -16.26 -26.50
CA GLY A 186 11.41 -15.00 -26.06
C GLY A 186 12.46 -13.91 -25.77
N PRO A 187 12.12 -12.63 -25.94
CA PRO A 187 13.05 -11.52 -25.76
C PRO A 187 13.51 -11.31 -24.32
N LEU A 188 12.81 -11.88 -23.34
CA LEU A 188 13.18 -11.83 -21.91
C LEU A 188 13.77 -13.14 -21.40
N THR A 189 14.12 -14.08 -22.27
CA THR A 189 14.81 -15.30 -21.88
C THR A 189 16.29 -15.02 -21.65
N ASP A 190 16.75 -15.21 -20.41
CA ASP A 190 18.17 -15.03 -20.06
C ASP A 190 19.01 -16.17 -20.68
N THR A 191 19.76 -15.84 -21.72
CA THR A 191 20.58 -16.81 -22.44
C THR A 191 21.85 -17.22 -21.69
N ASN A 192 22.20 -16.54 -20.61
CA ASN A 192 23.35 -16.89 -19.76
C ASN A 192 23.01 -18.04 -18.79
N LEU A 193 21.74 -18.33 -18.60
CA LEU A 193 21.28 -19.41 -17.73
C LEU A 193 21.25 -20.75 -18.47
N PRO A 194 21.49 -21.88 -17.78
CA PRO A 194 21.23 -23.21 -18.30
C PRO A 194 19.77 -23.36 -18.77
N LEU A 195 19.56 -24.22 -19.77
CA LEU A 195 18.22 -24.41 -20.37
C LEU A 195 17.13 -24.75 -19.34
N GLY A 196 17.45 -25.59 -18.35
CA GLY A 196 16.50 -25.94 -17.29
C GLY A 196 16.07 -24.74 -16.44
N GLU A 197 16.99 -23.79 -16.19
CA GLU A 197 16.65 -22.56 -15.45
C GLU A 197 15.84 -21.59 -16.32
N GLN A 198 16.10 -21.54 -17.63
CA GLN A 198 15.27 -20.77 -18.57
C GLN A 198 13.84 -21.32 -18.58
N GLU A 199 13.67 -22.64 -18.61
CA GLU A 199 12.35 -23.31 -18.54
C GLU A 199 11.65 -23.03 -17.20
N ALA A 200 12.38 -23.14 -16.10
CA ALA A 200 11.85 -22.83 -14.77
C ALA A 200 11.36 -21.39 -14.69
N MET A 201 12.09 -20.41 -15.24
CA MET A 201 11.68 -19.01 -15.31
C MET A 201 10.42 -18.83 -16.14
N SER A 202 10.32 -19.48 -17.30
CA SER A 202 9.12 -19.47 -18.16
C SER A 202 7.89 -20.01 -17.42
N HIS A 203 8.05 -21.13 -16.72
CA HIS A 203 6.97 -21.75 -15.93
C HIS A 203 6.58 -20.88 -14.74
N LEU A 204 7.54 -20.26 -14.04
CA LEU A 204 7.29 -19.37 -12.93
C LEU A 204 6.39 -18.19 -13.32
N PHE A 205 6.75 -17.47 -14.38
CA PHE A 205 5.97 -16.33 -14.84
C PHE A 205 4.60 -16.75 -15.37
N ALA A 206 4.54 -17.80 -16.19
CA ALA A 206 3.26 -18.31 -16.72
C ALA A 206 2.32 -18.77 -15.61
N GLY A 207 2.84 -19.55 -14.64
CA GLY A 207 2.07 -20.05 -13.51
C GLY A 207 1.58 -18.94 -12.59
N ALA A 208 2.45 -17.98 -12.27
CA ALA A 208 2.09 -16.84 -11.43
C ALA A 208 0.95 -16.00 -12.06
N PHE A 209 1.01 -15.75 -13.36
CA PHE A 209 -0.02 -15.01 -14.06
C PHE A 209 -1.32 -15.81 -14.22
N GLY A 210 -1.22 -17.12 -14.49
CA GLY A 210 -2.38 -18.01 -14.53
C GLY A 210 -3.13 -18.06 -13.21
N LEU A 211 -2.37 -18.09 -12.09
CA LEU A 211 -2.95 -18.20 -10.75
C LEU A 211 -3.46 -16.86 -10.21
N TYR A 212 -2.64 -15.82 -10.20
CA TYR A 212 -2.97 -14.59 -9.48
C TYR A 212 -3.62 -13.50 -10.34
N ARG A 213 -3.26 -13.37 -11.62
CA ARG A 213 -3.86 -12.37 -12.50
C ARG A 213 -5.23 -12.78 -13.02
N ASN A 214 -5.38 -14.05 -13.40
CA ASN A 214 -6.63 -14.52 -14.01
C ASN A 214 -7.72 -14.82 -12.98
N SER A 215 -7.37 -15.34 -11.81
CA SER A 215 -8.34 -15.67 -10.76
C SER A 215 -9.03 -14.42 -10.19
N THR A 216 -8.28 -13.35 -9.97
CA THR A 216 -8.80 -12.07 -9.45
C THR A 216 -9.61 -11.29 -10.49
N ALA A 217 -9.41 -11.56 -11.81
CA ALA A 217 -10.17 -10.90 -12.88
C ALA A 217 -11.57 -11.49 -13.08
N HIS A 218 -11.83 -12.73 -12.65
CA HIS A 218 -13.05 -13.48 -12.99
C HIS A 218 -13.84 -14.01 -11.80
N ARG A 219 -13.31 -13.93 -10.57
CA ARG A 219 -13.98 -14.39 -9.36
C ARG A 219 -13.64 -13.46 -8.19
N TYR A 220 -14.66 -13.13 -7.40
CA TYR A 220 -14.43 -12.58 -6.06
C TYR A 220 -13.87 -13.69 -5.17
N VAL A 221 -12.59 -13.64 -4.87
CA VAL A 221 -11.94 -14.56 -3.93
C VAL A 221 -11.68 -13.77 -2.65
N PRO A 222 -12.33 -14.12 -1.53
CA PRO A 222 -11.97 -13.52 -0.25
C PRO A 222 -10.50 -13.84 0.03
N THR A 223 -9.66 -12.83 -0.05
CA THR A 223 -8.21 -13.00 0.15
C THR A 223 -7.86 -12.53 1.56
N ASP A 224 -7.17 -13.37 2.31
CA ASP A 224 -6.62 -13.03 3.60
C ASP A 224 -5.55 -11.93 3.45
N PRO A 225 -5.48 -10.93 4.38
CA PRO A 225 -4.50 -9.86 4.31
C PRO A 225 -3.04 -10.35 4.28
N GLN A 226 -2.72 -11.42 4.98
CA GLN A 226 -1.37 -11.99 4.98
C GLN A 226 -1.04 -12.62 3.63
N GLU A 227 -1.93 -13.43 3.09
CA GLU A 227 -1.78 -14.02 1.75
C GLU A 227 -1.61 -12.94 0.69
N ALA A 228 -2.41 -11.88 0.74
CA ALA A 228 -2.28 -10.76 -0.18
C ALA A 228 -0.91 -10.08 -0.09
N ALA A 229 -0.41 -9.85 1.13
CA ALA A 229 0.91 -9.26 1.33
C ALA A 229 2.03 -10.13 0.75
N GLU A 230 1.98 -11.44 0.99
CA GLU A 230 2.95 -12.40 0.46
C GLU A 230 2.94 -12.44 -1.07
N VAL A 231 1.75 -12.46 -1.67
CA VAL A 231 1.58 -12.43 -3.13
C VAL A 231 2.10 -11.13 -3.75
N ILE A 232 1.88 -9.98 -3.10
CA ILE A 232 2.40 -8.69 -3.56
C ILE A 232 3.93 -8.62 -3.46
N VAL A 233 4.52 -9.13 -2.38
CA VAL A 233 5.98 -9.23 -2.23
C VAL A 233 6.57 -10.17 -3.28
N PHE A 234 5.94 -11.30 -3.55
CA PHE A 234 6.30 -12.18 -4.65
C PHE A 234 6.21 -11.48 -6.01
N GLY A 235 5.13 -10.74 -6.27
CA GLY A 235 5.01 -9.89 -7.46
C GLY A 235 6.14 -8.87 -7.58
N SER A 236 6.56 -8.25 -6.46
CA SER A 236 7.71 -7.35 -6.44
C SER A 236 9.00 -8.04 -6.86
N GLN A 237 9.21 -9.30 -6.48
CA GLN A 237 10.36 -10.08 -6.93
C GLN A 237 10.30 -10.35 -8.45
N LEU A 238 9.14 -10.71 -8.98
CA LEU A 238 8.96 -10.87 -10.43
C LEU A 238 9.27 -9.56 -11.17
N ARG A 239 8.83 -8.43 -10.65
CA ARG A 239 9.12 -7.12 -11.24
C ARG A 239 10.62 -6.81 -11.27
N ARG A 240 11.35 -7.09 -10.18
CA ARG A 240 12.82 -6.92 -10.13
C ARG A 240 13.54 -7.81 -11.16
N ILE A 241 13.03 -9.02 -11.40
CA ILE A 241 13.57 -9.90 -12.45
C ILE A 241 13.40 -9.24 -13.83
N VAL A 242 12.21 -8.72 -14.14
CA VAL A 242 11.94 -8.03 -15.41
C VAL A 242 12.90 -6.84 -15.62
N ASP A 243 13.07 -6.00 -14.58
CA ASP A 243 13.95 -4.83 -14.67
C ASP A 243 15.42 -5.22 -14.90
N ARG A 244 15.88 -6.28 -14.24
CA ARG A 244 17.23 -6.83 -14.48
C ARG A 244 17.39 -7.32 -15.90
N LEU A 245 16.46 -8.07 -16.44
CA LEU A 245 16.51 -8.59 -17.81
C LEU A 245 16.44 -7.45 -18.84
N LYS A 246 15.63 -6.43 -18.59
CA LYS A 246 15.56 -5.23 -19.43
C LYS A 246 16.92 -4.51 -19.49
N SER A 247 17.64 -4.43 -18.38
CA SER A 247 18.96 -3.78 -18.32
C SER A 247 20.06 -4.59 -19.04
N GLN A 248 19.89 -5.89 -19.20
CA GLN A 248 20.83 -6.79 -19.88
C GLN A 248 20.64 -6.85 -21.40
N THR A 249 19.53 -6.33 -21.91
CA THR A 249 19.24 -6.29 -23.36
C THR A 249 19.79 -4.99 -23.95
N PRO A 250 21.00 -4.95 -24.57
CA PRO A 250 21.55 -3.74 -25.15
C PRO A 250 20.76 -3.36 -26.41
N GLY A 251 20.19 -2.15 -26.43
CA GLY A 251 19.90 -1.45 -27.67
C GLY A 251 18.60 -1.80 -28.38
N ARG A 252 17.43 -1.64 -27.70
CA ARG A 252 16.23 -1.19 -28.41
C ARG A 252 15.93 0.24 -27.96
N ALA A 253 16.63 1.20 -28.59
CA ALA A 253 16.18 2.58 -28.59
C ALA A 253 14.74 2.60 -29.13
N LYS A 254 13.86 3.34 -28.44
CA LYS A 254 12.52 3.62 -28.98
C LYS A 254 12.62 4.21 -30.37
N PRO A 255 11.77 3.79 -31.30
CA PRO A 255 11.59 4.47 -32.57
C PRO A 255 11.04 5.88 -32.36
#